data_dbdb70cc1fa06e88899177f05dfca817
#
_entry.id   dbdb70cc1fa06e88899177f05dfca817
#
_cell.length_a   1.000
_cell.length_b   1.000
_cell.length_c   1.000
_cell.angle_alpha   90.00
_cell.angle_beta   90.00
_cell.angle_gamma   90.00
#
_symmetry.space_group_name_H-M   'P 1'
#
loop_
_entity.id
_entity.type
_entity.pdbx_description
1 polymer ?
#
loop_
_entity_poly.entity_id
_entity_poly.type
_entity_poly.pdbx_seq_one_letter_code
_entity_poly.pdbx_strand_id
1 'polypeptide(L)'
;CAAGTGRFLEMMAKTLGLSLEEMSVKGLEWKHNIVISSMCTVFAESEVVSLVAQNKDVADIIHGLNVSVASKVGALAARLGKDHPGEYMMTGGVAKNRGIIQALEEKLGAKLYICDEAQLCGALGAALFAYEKCKGSAEKTR
;
A
#
# COMPACT_ATOMS: atom_id res chain seq x y z
N CYS A 1 -7.64 -12.69 -3.62
CA CYS A 1 -8.16 -11.34 -3.55
C CYS A 1 -7.03 -10.32 -3.60
N ALA A 2 -7.08 -9.37 -4.53
CA ALA A 2 -6.04 -8.36 -4.72
C ALA A 2 -6.29 -7.09 -3.88
N ALA A 3 -7.44 -6.96 -3.20
CA ALA A 3 -7.84 -5.78 -2.48
C ALA A 3 -6.79 -5.34 -1.42
N GLY A 4 -6.33 -4.11 -1.50
CA GLY A 4 -5.33 -3.54 -0.59
C GLY A 4 -3.89 -4.03 -0.81
N THR A 5 -3.59 -4.64 -1.95
CA THR A 5 -2.25 -5.09 -2.34
C THR A 5 -1.71 -4.26 -3.51
N GLY A 6 -0.42 -4.42 -3.83
CA GLY A 6 0.18 -3.80 -5.01
C GLY A 6 -0.55 -4.16 -6.31
N ARG A 7 -1.09 -5.37 -6.42
CA ARG A 7 -1.87 -5.82 -7.58
C ARG A 7 -3.18 -5.04 -7.76
N PHE A 8 -3.81 -4.61 -6.67
CA PHE A 8 -4.96 -3.70 -6.72
C PHE A 8 -4.59 -2.37 -7.39
N LEU A 9 -3.45 -1.79 -6.98
CA LEU A 9 -2.97 -0.53 -7.55
C LEU A 9 -2.59 -0.66 -9.02
N GLU A 10 -1.93 -1.78 -9.41
CA GLU A 10 -1.61 -2.07 -10.81
C GLU A 10 -2.87 -2.11 -11.69
N MET A 11 -3.95 -2.74 -11.20
CA MET A 11 -5.20 -2.83 -11.93
C MET A 11 -5.86 -1.46 -12.06
N MET A 12 -5.90 -0.67 -10.99
CA MET A 12 -6.47 0.68 -11.02
C MET A 12 -5.67 1.63 -11.92
N ALA A 13 -4.34 1.56 -11.88
CA ALA A 13 -3.48 2.32 -12.78
C ALA A 13 -3.78 2.00 -14.25
N LYS A 14 -3.89 0.71 -14.58
CA LYS A 14 -4.26 0.26 -15.93
C LYS A 14 -5.64 0.76 -16.35
N THR A 15 -6.64 0.70 -15.47
CA THR A 15 -8.00 1.20 -15.74
C THR A 15 -8.01 2.70 -16.00
N LEU A 16 -7.14 3.45 -15.31
CA LEU A 16 -6.99 4.91 -15.49
C LEU A 16 -6.05 5.28 -16.66
N GLY A 17 -5.41 4.32 -17.32
CA GLY A 17 -4.45 4.56 -18.39
C GLY A 17 -3.13 5.19 -17.92
N LEU A 18 -2.72 4.91 -16.67
CA LEU A 18 -1.54 5.47 -16.02
C LEU A 18 -0.53 4.36 -15.67
N SER A 19 0.74 4.73 -15.57
CA SER A 19 1.74 3.94 -14.86
C SER A 19 1.55 4.04 -13.34
N LEU A 20 2.14 3.10 -12.58
CA LEU A 20 2.12 3.18 -11.11
C LEU A 20 2.81 4.43 -10.57
N GLU A 21 3.84 4.90 -11.27
CA GLU A 21 4.60 6.09 -10.90
C GLU A 21 3.77 7.36 -11.10
N GLU A 22 3.15 7.52 -12.28
CA GLU A 22 2.24 8.62 -12.58
C GLU A 22 1.07 8.64 -11.59
N MET A 23 0.46 7.48 -11.31
CA MET A 23 -0.62 7.36 -10.34
C MET A 23 -0.18 7.80 -8.94
N SER A 24 1.05 7.42 -8.52
CA SER A 24 1.63 7.78 -7.22
C SER A 24 1.74 9.29 -7.00
N VAL A 25 2.14 10.03 -8.03
CA VAL A 25 2.32 11.49 -7.96
C VAL A 25 0.98 12.20 -8.16
N LYS A 26 0.20 11.78 -9.17
CA LYS A 26 -1.06 12.43 -9.53
C LYS A 26 -2.08 12.42 -8.39
N GLY A 27 -2.11 11.38 -7.58
CA GLY A 27 -3.00 11.28 -6.41
C GLY A 27 -2.68 12.27 -5.28
N LEU A 28 -1.55 12.98 -5.34
CA LEU A 28 -1.20 14.05 -4.40
C LEU A 28 -1.80 15.41 -4.78
N GLU A 29 -2.25 15.56 -6.05
CA GLU A 29 -2.80 16.80 -6.60
C GLU A 29 -4.32 16.94 -6.41
N TRP A 30 -4.90 16.08 -5.58
CA TRP A 30 -6.34 16.02 -5.34
C TRP A 30 -6.89 17.35 -4.75
N LYS A 31 -8.16 17.64 -5.05
CA LYS A 31 -8.88 18.83 -4.58
C LYS A 31 -10.17 18.49 -3.86
N HIS A 32 -10.82 17.40 -4.25
CA HIS A 32 -12.10 16.97 -3.69
C HIS A 32 -11.99 15.56 -3.18
N ASN A 33 -12.50 15.31 -1.99
CA ASN A 33 -12.52 13.98 -1.41
C ASN A 33 -13.59 13.13 -2.10
N ILE A 34 -13.14 12.07 -2.79
CA ILE A 34 -14.01 11.03 -3.35
C ILE A 34 -13.89 9.79 -2.49
N VAL A 35 -15.01 9.22 -2.10
CA VAL A 35 -15.04 7.99 -1.33
C VAL A 35 -15.21 6.81 -2.28
N ILE A 36 -14.23 5.90 -2.28
CA ILE A 36 -14.35 4.61 -2.97
C ILE A 36 -14.89 3.60 -1.95
N SER A 37 -16.13 3.18 -2.18
CA SER A 37 -16.89 2.36 -1.21
C SER A 37 -16.52 0.89 -1.27
N SER A 38 -16.11 0.41 -2.44
CA SER A 38 -15.92 -1.01 -2.69
C SER A 38 -14.55 -1.50 -2.24
N MET A 39 -14.57 -2.54 -1.40
CA MET A 39 -13.37 -3.24 -0.94
C MET A 39 -12.90 -4.34 -1.91
N CYS A 40 -13.81 -4.86 -2.73
CA CYS A 40 -13.51 -5.85 -3.76
C CYS A 40 -12.95 -5.16 -5.00
N THR A 41 -11.83 -5.66 -5.52
CA THR A 41 -11.14 -5.08 -6.67
C THR A 41 -12.04 -4.91 -7.90
N VAL A 42 -12.89 -5.90 -8.19
CA VAL A 42 -13.81 -5.85 -9.34
C VAL A 42 -14.86 -4.75 -9.19
N PHE A 43 -15.44 -4.61 -8.01
CA PHE A 43 -16.44 -3.56 -7.77
C PHE A 43 -15.78 -2.18 -7.69
N ALA A 44 -14.58 -2.07 -7.12
CA ALA A 44 -13.83 -0.82 -7.12
C ALA A 44 -13.46 -0.37 -8.54
N GLU A 45 -13.10 -1.30 -9.42
CA GLU A 45 -12.85 -1.01 -10.83
C GLU A 45 -14.10 -0.44 -11.52
N SER A 46 -15.25 -1.09 -11.32
CA SER A 46 -16.53 -0.60 -11.87
C SER A 46 -16.90 0.78 -11.33
N GLU A 47 -16.63 1.05 -10.04
CA GLU A 47 -16.84 2.34 -9.41
C GLU A 47 -15.92 3.42 -10.02
N VAL A 48 -14.64 3.10 -10.23
CA VAL A 48 -13.67 3.99 -10.90
C VAL A 48 -14.09 4.31 -12.32
N VAL A 49 -14.50 3.32 -13.11
CA VAL A 49 -15.00 3.54 -14.48
C VAL A 49 -16.22 4.47 -14.47
N SER A 50 -17.14 4.27 -13.53
CA SER A 50 -18.31 5.13 -13.36
C SER A 50 -17.93 6.59 -13.02
N LEU A 51 -16.95 6.79 -12.14
CA LEU A 51 -16.47 8.11 -11.75
C LEU A 51 -15.78 8.83 -12.92
N VAL A 52 -15.00 8.10 -13.72
CA VAL A 52 -14.39 8.63 -14.95
C VAL A 52 -15.47 9.05 -15.96
N ALA A 53 -16.52 8.22 -16.15
CA ALA A 53 -17.65 8.54 -17.03
C ALA A 53 -18.45 9.78 -16.55
N GLN A 54 -18.42 10.07 -15.25
CA GLN A 54 -18.99 11.27 -14.65
C GLN A 54 -18.06 12.50 -14.74
N ASN A 55 -16.94 12.42 -15.45
CA ASN A 55 -15.92 13.46 -15.58
C ASN A 55 -15.33 13.91 -14.22
N LYS A 56 -15.23 13.01 -13.24
CA LYS A 56 -14.53 13.31 -11.99
C LYS A 56 -13.03 13.43 -12.25
N ASP A 57 -12.36 14.32 -11.53
CA ASP A 57 -10.91 14.48 -11.65
C ASP A 57 -10.19 13.18 -11.28
N VAL A 58 -9.25 12.77 -12.12
CA VAL A 58 -8.48 11.54 -11.93
C VAL A 58 -7.64 11.59 -10.65
N ALA A 59 -7.12 12.77 -10.27
CA ALA A 59 -6.38 12.95 -9.03
C ALA A 59 -7.27 12.68 -7.81
N ASP A 60 -8.51 13.15 -7.82
CA ASP A 60 -9.49 12.91 -6.75
C ASP A 60 -9.86 11.43 -6.64
N ILE A 61 -10.03 10.75 -7.79
CA ILE A 61 -10.29 9.30 -7.83
C ILE A 61 -9.12 8.53 -7.23
N ILE A 62 -7.88 8.84 -7.62
CA ILE A 62 -6.68 8.20 -7.11
C ILE A 62 -6.52 8.43 -5.60
N HIS A 63 -6.78 9.65 -5.13
CA HIS A 63 -6.79 9.94 -3.71
C HIS A 63 -7.80 9.06 -2.96
N GLY A 64 -9.02 8.93 -3.47
CA GLY A 64 -10.04 8.05 -2.90
C GLY A 64 -9.60 6.58 -2.83
N LEU A 65 -8.91 6.08 -3.86
CA LEU A 65 -8.30 4.74 -3.85
C LEU A 65 -7.23 4.60 -2.77
N ASN A 66 -6.35 5.60 -2.63
CA ASN A 66 -5.30 5.61 -1.61
C ASN A 66 -5.89 5.59 -0.20
N VAL A 67 -6.91 6.40 0.07
CA VAL A 67 -7.64 6.45 1.36
C VAL A 67 -8.33 5.11 1.65
N SER A 68 -8.94 4.48 0.65
CA SER A 68 -9.58 3.16 0.79
C SER A 68 -8.56 2.09 1.22
N VAL A 69 -7.39 2.03 0.56
CA VAL A 69 -6.29 1.12 0.92
C VAL A 69 -5.76 1.42 2.32
N ALA A 70 -5.50 2.70 2.62
CA ALA A 70 -4.99 3.14 3.93
C ALA A 70 -5.97 2.80 5.06
N SER A 71 -7.27 2.96 4.84
CA SER A 71 -8.30 2.62 5.81
C SER A 71 -8.31 1.14 6.15
N LYS A 72 -8.13 0.27 5.16
CA LYS A 72 -8.03 -1.17 5.34
C LYS A 72 -6.79 -1.57 6.13
N VAL A 73 -5.62 -1.05 5.75
CA VAL A 73 -4.36 -1.32 6.44
C VAL A 73 -4.39 -0.77 7.86
N GLY A 74 -4.87 0.45 8.06
CA GLY A 74 -5.02 1.06 9.37
C GLY A 74 -5.96 0.28 10.30
N ALA A 75 -7.06 -0.30 9.77
CA ALA A 75 -7.93 -1.17 10.53
C ALA A 75 -7.25 -2.48 10.96
N LEU A 76 -6.32 -3.01 10.15
CA LEU A 76 -5.50 -4.17 10.52
C LEU A 76 -4.46 -3.79 11.57
N ALA A 77 -3.78 -2.66 11.42
CA ALA A 77 -2.80 -2.16 12.37
C ALA A 77 -3.44 -1.90 13.75
N ALA A 78 -4.65 -1.34 13.80
CA ALA A 78 -5.38 -1.10 15.04
C ALA A 78 -5.69 -2.38 15.84
N ARG A 79 -5.70 -3.55 15.20
CA ARG A 79 -5.89 -4.85 15.88
C ARG A 79 -4.66 -5.32 16.64
N LEU A 80 -3.48 -4.78 16.33
CA LEU A 80 -2.24 -5.11 17.04
C LEU A 80 -2.16 -4.49 18.44
N GLY A 81 -3.16 -3.69 18.81
CA GLY A 81 -3.30 -3.08 20.14
C GLY A 81 -2.68 -1.68 20.23
N LYS A 82 -3.03 -0.99 21.33
CA LYS A 82 -2.56 0.39 21.61
C LYS A 82 -1.15 0.41 22.24
N ASP A 83 -0.59 -0.76 22.51
CA ASP A 83 0.68 -0.90 23.24
C ASP A 83 1.93 -0.75 22.34
N HIS A 84 1.71 -0.50 21.04
CA HIS A 84 2.80 -0.21 20.12
C HIS A 84 3.10 1.29 20.10
N PRO A 85 4.36 1.70 20.28
CA PRO A 85 4.77 3.09 20.46
C PRO A 85 4.63 4.00 19.24
N GLY A 86 3.81 3.62 18.25
CA GLY A 86 3.55 4.46 17.08
C GLY A 86 4.69 4.49 16.05
N GLU A 87 5.63 3.57 16.16
CA GLU A 87 6.68 3.40 15.16
C GLU A 87 6.26 2.32 14.14
N TYR A 88 6.15 2.74 12.89
CA TYR A 88 5.73 1.86 11.80
C TYR A 88 6.79 1.83 10.72
N MET A 89 7.10 0.64 10.23
CA MET A 89 7.96 0.44 9.06
C MET A 89 7.12 -0.10 7.90
N MET A 90 7.26 0.52 6.73
CA MET A 90 6.62 0.05 5.51
C MET A 90 7.64 -0.60 4.59
N THR A 91 7.34 -1.82 4.13
CA THR A 91 8.19 -2.61 3.22
C THR A 91 7.38 -3.08 2.01
N GLY A 92 8.08 -3.54 0.98
CA GLY A 92 7.48 -4.03 -0.26
C GLY A 92 7.37 -2.95 -1.33
N GLY A 93 6.89 -3.34 -2.52
CA GLY A 93 6.82 -2.45 -3.70
C GLY A 93 5.90 -1.24 -3.51
N VAL A 94 4.84 -1.36 -2.70
CA VAL A 94 3.90 -0.27 -2.41
C VAL A 94 4.55 0.86 -1.61
N ALA A 95 5.66 0.60 -0.90
CA ALA A 95 6.44 1.62 -0.21
C ALA A 95 7.08 2.68 -1.15
N LYS A 96 7.00 2.48 -2.47
CA LYS A 96 7.38 3.49 -3.48
C LYS A 96 6.22 4.43 -3.84
N ASN A 97 4.98 4.13 -3.44
CA ASN A 97 3.82 4.92 -3.78
C ASN A 97 3.59 6.05 -2.76
N ARG A 98 3.91 7.29 -3.15
CA ARG A 98 3.84 8.48 -2.29
C ARG A 98 2.42 8.77 -1.80
N GLY A 99 1.41 8.57 -2.63
CA GLY A 99 0.01 8.80 -2.26
C GLY A 99 -0.49 7.81 -1.20
N ILE A 100 -0.07 6.53 -1.29
CA ILE A 100 -0.37 5.53 -0.26
C ILE A 100 0.36 5.84 1.05
N ILE A 101 1.63 6.24 0.98
CA ILE A 101 2.42 6.61 2.17
C ILE A 101 1.71 7.73 2.91
N GLN A 102 1.37 8.81 2.22
CA GLN A 102 0.68 9.94 2.82
C GLN A 102 -0.66 9.53 3.46
N ALA A 103 -1.49 8.81 2.73
CA ALA A 103 -2.79 8.37 3.24
C ALA A 103 -2.67 7.42 4.46
N LEU A 104 -1.62 6.58 4.50
CA LEU A 104 -1.34 5.72 5.65
C LEU A 104 -0.84 6.51 6.85
N GLU A 105 0.08 7.45 6.66
CA GLU A 105 0.57 8.33 7.74
C GLU A 105 -0.56 9.12 8.37
N GLU A 106 -1.45 9.69 7.56
CA GLU A 106 -2.64 10.39 8.03
C GLU A 106 -3.57 9.45 8.81
N LYS A 107 -3.79 8.22 8.30
CA LYS A 107 -4.65 7.23 8.95
C LYS A 107 -4.10 6.70 10.26
N LEU A 108 -2.79 6.52 10.37
CA LEU A 108 -2.10 6.00 11.55
C LEU A 108 -1.78 7.11 12.57
N GLY A 109 -1.80 8.37 12.14
CA GLY A 109 -1.36 9.50 12.97
C GLY A 109 0.13 9.46 13.28
N ALA A 110 0.94 8.77 12.47
CA ALA A 110 2.37 8.56 12.68
C ALA A 110 3.12 8.53 11.34
N LYS A 111 4.40 8.87 11.39
CA LYS A 111 5.28 8.76 10.22
C LYS A 111 5.69 7.32 9.99
N LEU A 112 5.83 6.97 8.70
CA LEU A 112 6.31 5.66 8.27
C LEU A 112 7.82 5.70 8.03
N TYR A 113 8.54 4.77 8.62
CA TYR A 113 9.93 4.52 8.25
C TYR A 113 9.99 3.65 6.98
N ILE A 114 10.71 4.11 5.97
CA ILE A 114 10.89 3.42 4.69
C ILE A 114 12.37 3.47 4.35
N CYS A 115 13.01 2.31 4.25
CA CYS A 115 14.41 2.23 3.80
C CYS A 115 14.49 2.22 2.28
N ASP A 116 15.66 2.54 1.73
CA ASP A 116 15.89 2.57 0.28
C ASP A 116 15.61 1.21 -0.37
N GLU A 117 15.93 0.12 0.32
CA GLU A 117 15.73 -1.27 -0.12
C GLU A 117 14.37 -1.85 0.32
N ALA A 118 13.39 -1.01 0.66
CA ALA A 118 12.07 -1.45 1.17
C ALA A 118 11.45 -2.58 0.33
N GLN A 119 11.63 -2.57 -0.98
CA GLN A 119 11.12 -3.60 -1.88
C GLN A 119 11.81 -4.96 -1.70
N LEU A 120 13.06 -4.97 -1.24
CA LEU A 120 13.88 -6.18 -1.07
C LEU A 120 13.87 -6.74 0.35
N CYS A 121 13.28 -6.06 1.33
CA CYS A 121 13.27 -6.47 2.74
C CYS A 121 12.78 -7.89 2.96
N GLY A 122 11.75 -8.32 2.22
CA GLY A 122 11.24 -9.70 2.32
C GLY A 122 12.27 -10.74 1.84
N ALA A 123 12.97 -10.47 0.75
CA ALA A 123 14.01 -11.36 0.22
C ALA A 123 15.22 -11.41 1.16
N LEU A 124 15.63 -10.25 1.69
CA LEU A 124 16.72 -10.18 2.68
C LEU A 124 16.38 -10.97 3.94
N GLY A 125 15.18 -10.80 4.50
CA GLY A 125 14.72 -11.55 5.67
C GLY A 125 14.72 -13.05 5.42
N ALA A 126 14.22 -13.50 4.27
CA ALA A 126 14.25 -14.92 3.89
C ALA A 126 15.68 -15.47 3.79
N ALA A 127 16.60 -14.72 3.22
CA ALA A 127 18.02 -15.09 3.12
C ALA A 127 18.69 -15.19 4.50
N LEU A 128 18.39 -14.25 5.41
CA LEU A 128 18.90 -14.29 6.79
C LEU A 128 18.40 -15.52 7.54
N PHE A 129 17.10 -15.83 7.47
CA PHE A 129 16.55 -17.04 8.08
C PHE A 129 17.17 -18.34 7.51
N ALA A 130 17.41 -18.40 6.20
CA ALA A 130 18.08 -19.55 5.58
C ALA A 130 19.51 -19.69 6.09
N TYR A 131 20.25 -18.59 6.18
CA TYR A 131 21.62 -18.56 6.69
C TYR A 131 21.70 -19.03 8.15
N GLU A 132 20.84 -18.54 9.03
CA GLU A 132 20.78 -18.95 10.44
C GLU A 132 20.47 -20.45 10.59
N LYS A 133 19.52 -20.97 9.80
CA LYS A 133 19.22 -22.42 9.79
C LYS A 133 20.42 -23.25 9.35
N CYS A 134 21.14 -22.83 8.32
CA CYS A 134 22.34 -23.55 7.87
C CYS A 134 23.45 -23.56 8.95
N LYS A 135 23.68 -22.43 9.62
CA LYS A 135 24.64 -22.37 10.75
C LYS A 135 24.26 -23.27 11.91
N GLY A 136 23.02 -23.20 12.38
CA GLY A 136 22.53 -24.03 13.48
C GLY A 136 22.52 -25.53 13.17
N SER A 137 22.43 -25.95 11.92
CA SER A 137 22.58 -27.35 11.49
C SER A 137 24.03 -27.80 11.49
N ALA A 138 24.98 -26.91 11.15
CA ALA A 138 26.41 -27.23 11.16
C ALA A 138 26.99 -27.42 12.59
N GLU A 139 26.45 -26.69 13.58
CA GLU A 139 26.83 -26.85 15.00
C GLU A 139 26.30 -28.12 15.65
N LYS A 140 25.15 -28.64 15.18
CA LYS A 140 24.58 -29.91 15.70
C LYS A 140 25.23 -31.18 15.14
N THR A 141 26.09 -31.06 14.13
CA THR A 141 26.76 -32.20 13.46
C THR A 141 28.23 -32.34 13.88
N ARG A 142 28.67 -31.52 14.82
CA ARG A 142 29.98 -31.65 15.51
C ARG A 142 29.80 -32.12 16.95
#